data_1029e5264e243cdae41a5b3b1a418fe5
#
_entry.id   1029e5264e243cdae41a5b3b1a418fe5
#
_cell.length_a   1.000
_cell.length_b   1.000
_cell.length_c   1.000
_cell.angle_alpha   90.00
_cell.angle_beta   90.00
_cell.angle_gamma   90.00
#
_symmetry.space_group_name_H-M   'P 1'
#
loop_
_entity.id
_entity.type
_entity.pdbx_description
1 polymer ?
#
loop_
_entity_poly.entity_id
_entity_poly.type
_entity_poly.pdbx_seq_one_letter_code
_entity_poly.pdbx_strand_id
1 'polypeptide(L)'
;MFDCCRVPGPGLDWSVSHAKQGENGRSGHVVVFHRGRVWKLEPWQDGKLLSLDELQRQIQHIYDNTTKEYPGVGVLTASNRDIWAKDFQTLAADPQNAKILSTIHSAAFALCLDTESAPSFISHSRLLWHGAIVPHADGVRPQLGLRNRWMDKPLQFVVSADGKAGLVGEHSVMDGTPTATMCDRVLDLIASPTFAAESNSPLYANHRGSLPIPLDWSVGAATHAAMDSASDAALALINSQALNVVRTPYGKAAVKAFGVSPDGWSQMIIQLAYARLLKAKGWRRNGGTYEAASVRKFLKGRTEAIRVVSEQSDRWVASMNDPQADTKKRVSLLKDAVKTHGAYARAAGNGRGVDRHLLGLKMLVKEGEQMPAMFTDPVVKRSAYWVLSTSAIYTKNFGPYGWGEVVPDGFGVAYVAGFDDFLQFTVTSRTEMPNDEFCEELQRAAKDMYDLFADQVRKAKL
;
A
#
# COMPACT_ATOMS: atom_id res chain seq x y z
N MET A 1 -14.35 5.42 0.85
CA MET A 1 -13.53 4.22 0.99
C MET A 1 -14.38 2.96 0.84
N PHE A 2 -15.50 2.84 1.57
CA PHE A 2 -16.51 1.82 1.34
C PHE A 2 -17.46 2.22 0.21
N ASP A 3 -18.12 1.25 -0.40
CA ASP A 3 -19.09 1.45 -1.49
C ASP A 3 -18.55 2.27 -2.67
N CYS A 4 -17.25 2.19 -2.90
CA CYS A 4 -16.55 2.89 -3.97
C CYS A 4 -15.84 1.90 -4.88
N CYS A 5 -15.61 2.31 -6.12
CA CYS A 5 -14.79 1.59 -7.07
C CYS A 5 -14.14 2.56 -8.06
N ARG A 6 -12.94 2.22 -8.53
CA ARG A 6 -12.38 2.81 -9.74
C ARG A 6 -13.00 2.10 -10.93
N VAL A 7 -13.35 2.81 -11.95
CA VAL A 7 -13.95 2.28 -13.18
C VAL A 7 -13.11 2.75 -14.35
N PRO A 8 -12.63 1.84 -15.21
CA PRO A 8 -11.80 2.22 -16.33
C PRO A 8 -12.63 2.90 -17.42
N GLY A 9 -12.03 3.89 -18.06
CA GLY A 9 -12.59 4.59 -19.21
C GLY A 9 -11.53 4.90 -20.26
N PRO A 10 -11.94 5.22 -21.50
CA PRO A 10 -11.00 5.58 -22.54
C PRO A 10 -10.19 6.82 -22.17
N GLY A 11 -8.87 6.65 -21.96
CA GLY A 11 -7.94 7.71 -21.60
C GLY A 11 -8.09 8.30 -20.20
N LEU A 12 -9.18 8.04 -19.47
CA LEU A 12 -9.43 8.56 -18.13
C LEU A 12 -10.28 7.58 -17.32
N ASP A 13 -9.82 7.25 -16.12
CA ASP A 13 -10.60 6.45 -15.18
C ASP A 13 -11.51 7.33 -14.31
N TRP A 14 -12.57 6.71 -13.81
CA TRP A 14 -13.53 7.36 -12.92
C TRP A 14 -13.47 6.71 -11.54
N SER A 15 -13.58 7.50 -10.49
CA SER A 15 -13.88 7.00 -9.15
C SER A 15 -15.36 7.20 -8.87
N VAL A 16 -16.09 6.09 -8.72
CA VAL A 16 -17.53 6.11 -8.44
C VAL A 16 -17.78 5.77 -6.98
N SER A 17 -18.80 6.41 -6.40
CA SER A 17 -19.28 6.11 -5.06
C SER A 17 -20.76 5.77 -5.12
N HIS A 18 -21.12 4.66 -4.51
CA HIS A 18 -22.50 4.20 -4.35
C HIS A 18 -23.03 4.46 -2.94
N ALA A 19 -22.23 5.11 -2.09
CA ALA A 19 -22.65 5.49 -0.75
C ALA A 19 -23.86 6.43 -0.79
N LYS A 20 -24.89 6.11 -0.03
CA LYS A 20 -26.12 6.92 0.05
C LYS A 20 -25.96 7.99 1.12
N GLN A 21 -26.48 9.18 0.85
CA GLN A 21 -26.49 10.26 1.85
C GLN A 21 -27.32 9.85 3.08
N GLY A 22 -26.75 10.04 4.28
CA GLY A 22 -27.41 9.67 5.54
C GLY A 22 -27.33 8.18 5.89
N GLU A 23 -26.70 7.35 5.05
CA GLU A 23 -26.43 5.95 5.37
C GLU A 23 -25.33 5.86 6.44
N ASN A 24 -25.58 5.07 7.47
CA ASN A 24 -24.67 4.91 8.60
C ASN A 24 -23.95 3.55 8.61
N GLY A 25 -23.79 2.93 7.44
CA GLY A 25 -23.12 1.65 7.28
C GLY A 25 -23.92 0.45 7.78
N ARG A 26 -25.25 0.55 7.84
CA ARG A 26 -26.16 -0.54 8.25
C ARG A 26 -26.88 -1.19 7.09
N SER A 27 -26.34 -1.10 5.90
CA SER A 27 -26.85 -1.72 4.68
C SER A 27 -25.69 -1.99 3.74
N GLY A 28 -25.97 -2.61 2.61
CA GLY A 28 -24.98 -2.95 1.59
C GLY A 28 -24.62 -4.42 1.60
N HIS A 29 -23.73 -4.78 0.67
CA HIS A 29 -23.26 -6.15 0.50
C HIS A 29 -21.74 -6.16 0.38
N VAL A 30 -21.18 -7.34 0.52
CA VAL A 30 -19.77 -7.66 0.29
C VAL A 30 -19.66 -8.57 -0.91
N VAL A 31 -18.62 -8.41 -1.73
CA VAL A 31 -18.27 -9.42 -2.72
C VAL A 31 -17.18 -10.32 -2.18
N VAL A 32 -17.36 -11.63 -2.38
CA VAL A 32 -16.38 -12.64 -1.95
C VAL A 32 -15.83 -13.33 -3.18
N PHE A 33 -14.51 -13.37 -3.28
CA PHE A 33 -13.78 -14.06 -4.35
C PHE A 33 -13.22 -15.38 -3.80
N HIS A 34 -13.51 -16.48 -4.48
CA HIS A 34 -12.93 -17.79 -4.15
C HIS A 34 -12.75 -18.61 -5.43
N ARG A 35 -11.54 -19.09 -5.70
CA ARG A 35 -11.20 -19.87 -6.91
C ARG A 35 -11.66 -19.22 -8.22
N GLY A 36 -11.50 -17.89 -8.31
CA GLY A 36 -11.95 -17.09 -9.47
C GLY A 36 -13.45 -16.85 -9.56
N ARG A 37 -14.28 -17.49 -8.73
CA ARG A 37 -15.73 -17.25 -8.65
C ARG A 37 -16.02 -16.05 -7.77
N VAL A 38 -16.98 -15.24 -8.17
CA VAL A 38 -17.45 -14.09 -7.38
C VAL A 38 -18.78 -14.46 -6.73
N TRP A 39 -18.94 -14.06 -5.50
CA TRP A 39 -20.17 -14.24 -4.73
C TRP A 39 -20.63 -12.90 -4.16
N LYS A 40 -21.95 -12.66 -4.13
CA LYS A 40 -22.57 -11.58 -3.37
C LYS A 40 -23.00 -12.12 -2.01
N LEU A 41 -22.51 -11.50 -0.94
CA LEU A 41 -22.89 -11.82 0.43
C LEU A 41 -23.54 -10.60 1.05
N GLU A 42 -24.72 -10.76 1.66
CA GLU A 42 -25.46 -9.69 2.35
C GLU A 42 -25.33 -9.87 3.87
N PRO A 43 -24.43 -9.12 4.54
CA PRO A 43 -24.19 -9.29 5.98
C PRO A 43 -25.26 -8.66 6.85
N TRP A 44 -26.22 -7.94 6.24
CA TRP A 44 -27.31 -7.25 6.94
C TRP A 44 -28.64 -7.87 6.63
N GLN A 45 -29.46 -8.03 7.66
CA GLN A 45 -30.87 -8.39 7.48
C GLN A 45 -31.74 -7.59 8.45
N ASP A 46 -32.81 -6.99 7.93
CA ASP A 46 -33.73 -6.12 8.68
C ASP A 46 -33.01 -5.03 9.50
N GLY A 47 -31.94 -4.44 8.91
CA GLY A 47 -31.14 -3.40 9.53
C GLY A 47 -30.22 -3.86 10.66
N LYS A 48 -30.08 -5.18 10.85
CA LYS A 48 -29.18 -5.80 11.81
C LYS A 48 -28.08 -6.59 11.10
N LEU A 49 -26.87 -6.57 11.67
CA LEU A 49 -25.76 -7.40 11.20
C LEU A 49 -26.06 -8.88 11.54
N LEU A 50 -25.72 -9.79 10.65
CA LEU A 50 -25.80 -11.22 10.92
C LEU A 50 -24.80 -11.61 12.02
N SER A 51 -25.15 -12.62 12.82
CA SER A 51 -24.26 -13.16 13.84
C SER A 51 -22.99 -13.77 13.23
N LEU A 52 -21.95 -13.92 14.04
CA LEU A 52 -20.70 -14.56 13.57
C LEU A 52 -20.95 -15.98 13.08
N ASP A 53 -21.77 -16.76 13.79
CA ASP A 53 -22.11 -18.14 13.41
C ASP A 53 -22.82 -18.17 12.05
N GLU A 54 -23.69 -17.21 11.80
CA GLU A 54 -24.40 -17.14 10.52
C GLU A 54 -23.45 -16.70 9.40
N LEU A 55 -22.56 -15.71 9.63
CA LEU A 55 -21.55 -15.31 8.66
C LEU A 55 -20.58 -16.47 8.36
N GLN A 56 -20.17 -17.22 9.38
CA GLN A 56 -19.35 -18.42 9.20
C GLN A 56 -20.07 -19.48 8.34
N ARG A 57 -21.34 -19.70 8.58
CA ARG A 57 -22.17 -20.62 7.77
C ARG A 57 -22.23 -20.17 6.31
N GLN A 58 -22.36 -18.88 6.06
CA GLN A 58 -22.40 -18.34 4.69
C GLN A 58 -21.04 -18.46 3.99
N ILE A 59 -19.95 -18.21 4.69
CA ILE A 59 -18.60 -18.42 4.14
C ILE A 59 -18.38 -19.92 3.86
N GLN A 60 -18.81 -20.81 4.77
CA GLN A 60 -18.73 -22.26 4.52
C GLN A 60 -19.54 -22.67 3.29
N HIS A 61 -20.74 -22.09 3.09
CA HIS A 61 -21.52 -22.32 1.89
C HIS A 61 -20.76 -21.93 0.60
N ILE A 62 -19.98 -20.86 0.62
CA ILE A 62 -19.14 -20.46 -0.51
C ILE A 62 -18.07 -21.52 -0.80
N TYR A 63 -17.39 -22.02 0.22
CA TYR A 63 -16.40 -23.09 0.08
C TYR A 63 -17.03 -24.38 -0.48
N ASP A 64 -18.15 -24.82 0.07
CA ASP A 64 -18.84 -26.05 -0.32
C ASP A 64 -19.35 -26.00 -1.77
N ASN A 65 -19.66 -24.80 -2.27
CA ASN A 65 -20.21 -24.60 -3.61
C ASN A 65 -19.18 -24.02 -4.61
N THR A 66 -17.88 -23.99 -4.26
CA THR A 66 -16.78 -23.58 -5.15
C THR A 66 -15.67 -24.63 -5.12
N THR A 67 -15.98 -25.85 -5.60
CA THR A 67 -15.07 -26.99 -5.53
C THR A 67 -14.10 -27.10 -6.71
N LYS A 68 -14.27 -26.27 -7.74
CA LYS A 68 -13.42 -26.21 -8.94
C LYS A 68 -12.97 -24.77 -9.22
N GLU A 69 -12.00 -24.61 -10.11
CA GLU A 69 -11.61 -23.28 -10.61
C GLU A 69 -12.67 -22.73 -11.58
N TYR A 70 -12.89 -21.42 -11.46
CA TYR A 70 -13.79 -20.64 -12.32
C TYR A 70 -12.97 -19.63 -13.14
N PRO A 71 -13.56 -19.03 -14.20
CA PRO A 71 -12.90 -17.98 -14.93
C PRO A 71 -12.50 -16.82 -14.01
N GLY A 72 -11.19 -16.63 -13.83
CA GLY A 72 -10.64 -15.61 -12.94
C GLY A 72 -10.59 -14.24 -13.61
N VAL A 73 -11.73 -13.68 -13.94
CA VAL A 73 -11.89 -12.39 -14.66
C VAL A 73 -11.17 -11.25 -13.93
N GLY A 74 -11.00 -11.36 -12.61
CA GLY A 74 -10.29 -10.36 -11.81
C GLY A 74 -8.88 -10.05 -12.30
N VAL A 75 -8.17 -10.97 -12.95
CA VAL A 75 -6.84 -10.73 -13.50
C VAL A 75 -6.81 -9.58 -14.53
N LEU A 76 -7.91 -9.33 -15.25
CA LEU A 76 -8.01 -8.24 -16.21
C LEU A 76 -7.82 -6.86 -15.54
N THR A 77 -8.25 -6.72 -14.30
CA THR A 77 -8.12 -5.46 -13.53
C THR A 77 -6.68 -5.10 -13.18
N ALA A 78 -5.75 -6.05 -13.29
CA ALA A 78 -4.31 -5.84 -13.08
C ALA A 78 -3.57 -5.40 -14.35
N SER A 79 -4.24 -5.34 -15.50
CA SER A 79 -3.67 -4.92 -16.77
C SER A 79 -3.37 -3.42 -16.83
N ASN A 80 -2.57 -3.02 -17.82
CA ASN A 80 -2.47 -1.61 -18.20
C ASN A 80 -3.87 -1.00 -18.35
N ARG A 81 -4.05 0.24 -17.90
CA ARG A 81 -5.37 0.88 -17.80
C ARG A 81 -6.10 1.00 -19.14
N ASP A 82 -5.38 1.29 -20.22
CA ASP A 82 -5.99 1.41 -21.56
C ASP A 82 -6.42 0.04 -22.11
N ILE A 83 -5.66 -1.03 -21.76
CA ILE A 83 -6.03 -2.41 -22.12
C ILE A 83 -7.26 -2.82 -21.31
N TRP A 84 -7.23 -2.61 -19.99
CA TRP A 84 -8.38 -2.93 -19.13
C TRP A 84 -9.64 -2.15 -19.53
N ALA A 85 -9.53 -0.89 -19.96
CA ALA A 85 -10.68 -0.13 -20.42
C ALA A 85 -11.38 -0.77 -21.63
N LYS A 86 -10.63 -1.37 -22.56
CA LYS A 86 -11.16 -2.11 -23.70
C LYS A 86 -11.82 -3.42 -23.28
N ASP A 87 -11.14 -4.18 -22.42
CA ASP A 87 -11.65 -5.45 -21.91
C ASP A 87 -12.91 -5.24 -21.06
N PHE A 88 -12.94 -4.16 -20.28
CA PHE A 88 -14.11 -3.75 -19.50
C PHE A 88 -15.31 -3.45 -20.39
N GLN A 89 -15.13 -2.73 -21.50
CA GLN A 89 -16.22 -2.46 -22.46
C GLN A 89 -16.74 -3.75 -23.07
N THR A 90 -15.86 -4.70 -23.41
CA THR A 90 -16.23 -6.01 -23.94
C THR A 90 -17.03 -6.81 -22.91
N LEU A 91 -16.61 -6.84 -21.65
CA LEU A 91 -17.32 -7.51 -20.56
C LEU A 91 -18.70 -6.85 -20.31
N ALA A 92 -18.74 -5.53 -20.25
CA ALA A 92 -19.95 -4.76 -19.95
C ALA A 92 -21.00 -4.82 -21.06
N ALA A 93 -20.63 -5.21 -22.26
CA ALA A 93 -21.57 -5.39 -23.38
C ALA A 93 -22.52 -6.57 -23.15
N ASP A 94 -22.14 -7.56 -22.35
CA ASP A 94 -23.02 -8.65 -21.92
C ASP A 94 -23.89 -8.20 -20.74
N PRO A 95 -25.23 -8.29 -20.79
CA PRO A 95 -26.11 -7.82 -19.72
C PRO A 95 -25.93 -8.54 -18.39
N GLN A 96 -25.52 -9.82 -18.40
CA GLN A 96 -25.21 -10.58 -17.18
C GLN A 96 -23.93 -10.04 -16.54
N ASN A 97 -22.89 -9.85 -17.33
CA ASN A 97 -21.62 -9.29 -16.86
C ASN A 97 -21.80 -7.84 -16.38
N ALA A 98 -22.60 -7.03 -17.04
CA ALA A 98 -22.90 -5.66 -16.59
C ALA A 98 -23.52 -5.63 -15.18
N LYS A 99 -24.40 -6.57 -14.86
CA LYS A 99 -24.96 -6.72 -13.49
C LYS A 99 -23.91 -7.13 -12.48
N ILE A 100 -23.02 -8.05 -12.86
CA ILE A 100 -21.89 -8.48 -11.99
C ILE A 100 -20.97 -7.30 -11.70
N LEU A 101 -20.56 -6.56 -12.75
CA LEU A 101 -19.73 -5.36 -12.61
C LEU A 101 -20.37 -4.33 -11.66
N SER A 102 -21.66 -4.04 -11.85
CA SER A 102 -22.42 -3.13 -10.98
C SER A 102 -22.43 -3.62 -9.52
N THR A 103 -22.59 -4.93 -9.32
CA THR A 103 -22.57 -5.53 -7.97
C THR A 103 -21.20 -5.40 -7.33
N ILE A 104 -20.11 -5.62 -8.07
CA ILE A 104 -18.74 -5.44 -7.55
C ILE A 104 -18.49 -3.96 -7.23
N HIS A 105 -18.88 -3.04 -8.12
CA HIS A 105 -18.65 -1.62 -7.93
C HIS A 105 -19.33 -1.08 -6.67
N SER A 106 -20.57 -1.50 -6.41
CA SER A 106 -21.38 -1.03 -5.27
C SER A 106 -21.14 -1.79 -3.96
N ALA A 107 -20.32 -2.85 -3.96
CA ALA A 107 -19.99 -3.58 -2.75
C ALA A 107 -19.20 -2.72 -1.76
N ALA A 108 -19.42 -2.92 -0.47
CA ALA A 108 -18.68 -2.21 0.57
C ALA A 108 -17.18 -2.47 0.49
N PHE A 109 -16.79 -3.72 0.31
CA PHE A 109 -15.41 -4.16 0.11
C PHE A 109 -15.37 -5.54 -0.56
N ALA A 110 -14.18 -6.01 -0.92
CA ALA A 110 -13.97 -7.36 -1.39
C ALA A 110 -13.30 -8.21 -0.30
N LEU A 111 -13.77 -9.45 -0.15
CA LEU A 111 -13.13 -10.49 0.64
C LEU A 111 -12.59 -11.55 -0.33
N CYS A 112 -11.28 -11.75 -0.32
CA CYS A 112 -10.59 -12.69 -1.19
C CYS A 112 -10.13 -13.89 -0.36
N LEU A 113 -10.69 -15.06 -0.65
CA LEU A 113 -10.39 -16.32 0.04
C LEU A 113 -9.43 -17.13 -0.84
N ASP A 114 -8.13 -17.03 -0.53
CA ASP A 114 -7.08 -17.69 -1.30
C ASP A 114 -6.92 -19.14 -0.85
N THR A 115 -6.58 -20.02 -1.80
CA THR A 115 -6.27 -21.43 -1.56
C THR A 115 -4.80 -21.67 -1.26
N GLU A 116 -3.96 -20.68 -1.49
CA GLU A 116 -2.52 -20.73 -1.27
C GLU A 116 -2.12 -20.18 0.09
N SER A 117 -0.96 -20.64 0.56
CA SER A 117 -0.28 -20.14 1.76
C SER A 117 1.16 -19.78 1.42
N ALA A 118 1.69 -18.76 2.08
CA ALA A 118 3.05 -18.32 1.86
C ALA A 118 3.99 -18.80 2.98
N PRO A 119 5.18 -19.39 2.64
CA PRO A 119 6.09 -19.97 3.62
C PRO A 119 6.86 -18.92 4.43
N SER A 120 6.96 -17.71 3.95
CA SER A 120 7.70 -16.63 4.60
C SER A 120 6.91 -15.34 4.65
N PHE A 121 7.39 -14.42 5.48
CA PHE A 121 6.83 -13.08 5.62
C PHE A 121 6.90 -12.26 4.31
N ILE A 122 8.02 -12.36 3.58
CA ILE A 122 8.20 -11.71 2.29
C ILE A 122 7.30 -12.36 1.23
N SER A 123 7.25 -13.69 1.19
CA SER A 123 6.38 -14.42 0.27
C SER A 123 4.90 -14.10 0.51
N HIS A 124 4.49 -13.92 1.77
CA HIS A 124 3.13 -13.51 2.10
C HIS A 124 2.83 -12.10 1.56
N SER A 125 3.74 -11.15 1.74
CA SER A 125 3.59 -9.81 1.18
C SER A 125 3.49 -9.83 -0.35
N ARG A 126 4.30 -10.66 -1.02
CA ARG A 126 4.23 -10.83 -2.48
C ARG A 126 2.90 -11.44 -2.93
N LEU A 127 2.40 -12.45 -2.20
CA LEU A 127 1.10 -13.06 -2.50
C LEU A 127 -0.04 -12.04 -2.37
N LEU A 128 0.00 -11.19 -1.35
CA LEU A 128 -0.98 -10.13 -1.16
C LEU A 128 -0.91 -9.08 -2.29
N TRP A 129 0.26 -8.51 -2.55
CA TRP A 129 0.41 -7.32 -3.40
C TRP A 129 0.53 -7.65 -4.88
N HIS A 130 1.33 -8.68 -5.19
CA HIS A 130 1.60 -9.08 -6.56
C HIS A 130 0.69 -10.25 -7.01
N GLY A 131 0.06 -10.94 -6.06
CA GLY A 131 -0.77 -12.11 -6.35
C GLY A 131 0.03 -13.36 -6.74
N ALA A 132 1.35 -13.38 -6.51
CA ALA A 132 2.17 -14.57 -6.74
C ALA A 132 3.46 -14.54 -5.93
N ILE A 133 3.95 -15.72 -5.56
CA ILE A 133 5.26 -15.93 -4.94
C ILE A 133 6.30 -16.11 -6.05
N VAL A 134 7.43 -15.42 -5.95
CA VAL A 134 8.57 -15.49 -6.90
C VAL A 134 9.86 -15.69 -6.09
N PRO A 135 10.81 -16.51 -6.52
CA PRO A 135 10.75 -17.43 -7.67
C PRO A 135 9.80 -18.59 -7.45
N HIS A 136 9.30 -19.17 -8.55
CA HIS A 136 8.48 -20.38 -8.49
C HIS A 136 9.36 -21.61 -8.40
N ALA A 137 9.00 -22.55 -7.54
CA ALA A 137 9.60 -23.85 -7.54
C ALA A 137 9.22 -24.63 -8.82
N ASP A 138 10.16 -25.35 -9.40
CA ASP A 138 9.93 -26.42 -10.39
C ASP A 138 9.42 -26.01 -11.79
N GLY A 139 9.60 -24.77 -12.22
CA GLY A 139 9.23 -24.34 -13.59
C GLY A 139 7.72 -24.39 -13.89
N VAL A 140 6.90 -24.62 -12.89
CA VAL A 140 5.43 -24.63 -13.01
C VAL A 140 4.94 -23.18 -13.04
N ARG A 141 4.09 -22.86 -14.03
CA ARG A 141 3.43 -21.55 -14.08
C ARG A 141 2.55 -21.36 -12.84
N PRO A 142 2.77 -20.32 -12.01
CA PRO A 142 2.00 -20.14 -10.80
C PRO A 142 0.53 -19.85 -11.13
N GLN A 143 -0.34 -20.33 -10.29
CA GLN A 143 -1.70 -19.83 -10.26
C GLN A 143 -1.66 -18.41 -9.69
N LEU A 144 -2.04 -17.41 -10.50
CA LEU A 144 -2.02 -16.02 -10.06
C LEU A 144 -3.19 -15.75 -9.12
N GLY A 145 -2.89 -15.36 -7.88
CA GLY A 145 -3.89 -14.86 -6.93
C GLY A 145 -4.66 -13.63 -7.45
N LEU A 146 -4.13 -12.92 -8.46
CA LEU A 146 -4.82 -11.84 -9.16
C LEU A 146 -6.16 -12.27 -9.78
N ARG A 147 -6.34 -13.55 -10.09
CA ARG A 147 -7.64 -14.11 -10.53
C ARG A 147 -8.70 -13.99 -9.44
N ASN A 148 -8.26 -13.88 -8.19
CA ASN A 148 -9.09 -13.82 -6.99
C ASN A 148 -9.07 -12.41 -6.36
N ARG A 149 -8.80 -11.38 -7.16
CA ARG A 149 -8.76 -9.96 -6.79
C ARG A 149 -9.61 -9.12 -7.72
N TRP A 150 -9.94 -7.91 -7.28
CA TRP A 150 -10.48 -6.84 -8.12
C TRP A 150 -9.67 -5.57 -7.86
N MET A 151 -8.61 -5.35 -8.65
CA MET A 151 -7.61 -4.30 -8.38
C MET A 151 -8.16 -2.87 -8.40
N ASP A 152 -9.37 -2.69 -8.94
CA ASP A 152 -10.10 -1.42 -8.91
C ASP A 152 -10.94 -1.21 -7.63
N LYS A 153 -10.98 -2.20 -6.71
CA LYS A 153 -11.70 -2.08 -5.44
C LYS A 153 -10.81 -1.44 -4.38
N PRO A 154 -11.23 -0.33 -3.73
CA PRO A 154 -10.40 0.37 -2.73
C PRO A 154 -9.99 -0.49 -1.55
N LEU A 155 -10.87 -1.39 -1.11
CA LEU A 155 -10.60 -2.29 0.01
C LEU A 155 -10.79 -3.74 -0.41
N GLN A 156 -9.72 -4.53 -0.27
CA GLN A 156 -9.74 -5.98 -0.45
C GLN A 156 -9.04 -6.63 0.74
N PHE A 157 -9.81 -7.36 1.53
CA PHE A 157 -9.24 -8.21 2.58
C PHE A 157 -8.94 -9.58 1.97
N VAL A 158 -7.71 -10.02 2.15
CA VAL A 158 -7.23 -11.30 1.62
C VAL A 158 -6.97 -12.23 2.78
N VAL A 159 -7.52 -13.43 2.71
CA VAL A 159 -7.31 -14.49 3.70
C VAL A 159 -6.76 -15.71 2.99
N SER A 160 -5.57 -16.13 3.39
CA SER A 160 -4.89 -17.31 2.87
C SER A 160 -5.40 -18.60 3.55
N ALA A 161 -5.16 -19.75 2.95
CA ALA A 161 -5.62 -21.05 3.46
C ALA A 161 -5.11 -21.39 4.88
N ASP A 162 -3.97 -20.82 5.30
CA ASP A 162 -3.41 -20.98 6.65
C ASP A 162 -3.94 -19.92 7.66
N GLY A 163 -4.95 -19.14 7.28
CA GLY A 163 -5.57 -18.11 8.12
C GLY A 163 -4.81 -16.80 8.21
N LYS A 164 -3.65 -16.65 7.55
CA LYS A 164 -2.98 -15.35 7.46
C LYS A 164 -3.83 -14.40 6.63
N ALA A 165 -3.95 -13.17 7.10
CA ALA A 165 -4.75 -12.16 6.45
C ALA A 165 -3.93 -10.91 6.11
N GLY A 166 -4.40 -10.16 5.13
CA GLY A 166 -3.84 -8.87 4.74
C GLY A 166 -4.83 -8.00 4.00
N LEU A 167 -4.37 -6.80 3.67
CA LEU A 167 -5.15 -5.81 2.94
C LEU A 167 -4.44 -5.42 1.65
N VAL A 168 -5.20 -5.38 0.56
CA VAL A 168 -4.80 -4.74 -0.70
C VAL A 168 -5.69 -3.54 -0.92
N GLY A 169 -5.10 -2.39 -1.26
CA GLY A 169 -5.83 -1.14 -1.42
C GLY A 169 -5.57 -0.46 -2.76
N GLU A 170 -6.64 -0.04 -3.44
CA GLU A 170 -6.56 0.86 -4.59
C GLU A 170 -6.56 2.31 -4.06
N HIS A 171 -5.62 3.11 -4.56
CA HIS A 171 -5.26 4.38 -3.91
C HIS A 171 -6.00 5.63 -4.45
N SER A 172 -6.98 5.48 -5.35
CA SER A 172 -7.69 6.64 -5.93
C SER A 172 -8.52 7.41 -4.90
N VAL A 173 -9.17 6.73 -3.97
CA VAL A 173 -10.17 7.33 -3.04
C VAL A 173 -9.76 7.30 -1.57
N MET A 174 -8.62 6.70 -1.24
CA MET A 174 -8.18 6.55 0.14
C MET A 174 -6.67 6.66 0.29
N ASP A 175 -6.20 6.87 1.51
CA ASP A 175 -4.80 6.91 1.91
C ASP A 175 -4.50 5.85 2.99
N GLY A 176 -3.22 5.56 3.23
CA GLY A 176 -2.79 4.53 4.16
C GLY A 176 -3.23 4.74 5.61
N THR A 177 -3.26 5.98 6.10
CA THR A 177 -3.64 6.27 7.50
C THR A 177 -5.08 5.85 7.85
N PRO A 178 -6.12 6.16 7.06
CA PRO A 178 -7.48 5.68 7.33
C PRO A 178 -7.58 4.16 7.35
N THR A 179 -6.90 3.47 6.43
CA THR A 179 -6.91 2.01 6.36
C THR A 179 -6.18 1.36 7.52
N ALA A 180 -5.01 1.88 7.89
CA ALA A 180 -4.26 1.41 9.06
C ALA A 180 -5.07 1.58 10.35
N THR A 181 -5.69 2.75 10.55
CA THR A 181 -6.55 3.02 11.72
C THR A 181 -7.76 2.08 11.76
N MET A 182 -8.38 1.81 10.61
CA MET A 182 -9.50 0.86 10.52
C MET A 182 -9.05 -0.55 10.89
N CYS A 183 -7.95 -1.03 10.32
CA CYS A 183 -7.45 -2.38 10.59
C CYS A 183 -7.00 -2.53 12.04
N ASP A 184 -6.29 -1.57 12.62
CA ASP A 184 -5.92 -1.58 14.04
C ASP A 184 -7.18 -1.66 14.92
N ARG A 185 -8.22 -0.90 14.59
CA ARG A 185 -9.49 -0.95 15.33
C ARG A 185 -10.19 -2.30 15.23
N VAL A 186 -10.21 -2.89 14.03
CA VAL A 186 -10.81 -4.22 13.81
C VAL A 186 -10.04 -5.28 14.61
N LEU A 187 -8.71 -5.25 14.58
CA LEU A 187 -7.89 -6.21 15.31
C LEU A 187 -8.01 -6.04 16.84
N ASP A 188 -8.09 -4.81 17.33
CA ASP A 188 -8.37 -4.53 18.75
C ASP A 188 -9.74 -5.09 19.18
N LEU A 189 -10.76 -4.97 18.33
CA LEU A 189 -12.10 -5.52 18.60
C LEU A 189 -12.08 -7.05 18.64
N ILE A 190 -11.46 -7.69 17.66
CA ILE A 190 -11.36 -9.16 17.58
C ILE A 190 -10.58 -9.72 18.78
N ALA A 191 -9.55 -9.01 19.23
CA ALA A 191 -8.76 -9.40 20.41
C ALA A 191 -9.48 -9.14 21.74
N SER A 192 -10.62 -8.44 21.74
CA SER A 192 -11.39 -8.17 22.95
C SER A 192 -11.97 -9.47 23.50
N PRO A 193 -11.84 -9.73 24.83
CA PRO A 193 -12.46 -10.89 25.46
C PRO A 193 -13.98 -10.95 25.33
N THR A 194 -14.63 -9.81 25.08
CA THR A 194 -16.09 -9.69 24.96
C THR A 194 -16.58 -9.87 23.53
N PHE A 195 -15.68 -9.91 22.53
CA PHE A 195 -16.06 -9.91 21.11
C PHE A 195 -17.04 -11.05 20.76
N ALA A 196 -16.75 -12.28 21.17
CA ALA A 196 -17.63 -13.42 20.91
C ALA A 196 -18.98 -13.30 21.62
N ALA A 197 -19.02 -12.74 22.84
CA ALA A 197 -20.25 -12.51 23.58
C ALA A 197 -21.07 -11.36 22.97
N GLU A 198 -20.41 -10.29 22.55
CA GLU A 198 -21.05 -9.14 21.90
C GLU A 198 -21.66 -9.53 20.55
N SER A 199 -21.06 -10.45 19.80
CA SER A 199 -21.57 -10.93 18.51
C SER A 199 -22.89 -11.72 18.62
N ASN A 200 -23.25 -12.18 19.83
CA ASN A 200 -24.51 -12.82 20.14
C ASN A 200 -25.51 -11.86 20.81
N SER A 201 -25.24 -10.56 20.86
CA SER A 201 -26.12 -9.56 21.43
C SER A 201 -27.36 -9.32 20.56
N PRO A 202 -28.44 -8.69 21.12
CA PRO A 202 -29.63 -8.33 20.33
C PRO A 202 -29.41 -7.35 19.18
N LEU A 203 -28.20 -6.79 19.07
CA LEU A 203 -27.79 -5.95 17.93
C LEU A 203 -27.62 -6.77 16.66
N TYR A 204 -27.41 -8.08 16.79
CA TYR A 204 -27.27 -9.02 15.69
C TYR A 204 -28.60 -9.72 15.37
N ALA A 205 -28.76 -10.12 14.12
CA ALA A 205 -29.91 -10.90 13.71
C ALA A 205 -29.75 -12.35 14.19
N ASN A 206 -30.73 -12.83 14.97
CA ASN A 206 -30.75 -14.21 15.51
C ASN A 206 -31.38 -15.24 14.55
N HIS A 207 -31.51 -14.89 13.27
CA HIS A 207 -32.11 -15.76 12.27
C HIS A 207 -31.17 -15.97 11.09
N ARG A 208 -31.44 -16.99 10.31
CA ARG A 208 -30.67 -17.30 9.11
C ARG A 208 -30.85 -16.20 8.08
N GLY A 209 -29.73 -15.63 7.62
CA GLY A 209 -29.69 -14.74 6.46
C GLY A 209 -29.89 -15.47 5.14
N SER A 210 -30.10 -14.70 4.09
CA SER A 210 -30.10 -15.22 2.72
C SER A 210 -28.72 -15.82 2.38
N LEU A 211 -28.73 -16.97 1.70
CA LEU A 211 -27.47 -17.57 1.24
C LEU A 211 -26.75 -16.65 0.25
N PRO A 212 -25.40 -16.66 0.23
CA PRO A 212 -24.64 -15.98 -0.79
C PRO A 212 -25.05 -16.37 -2.20
N ILE A 213 -25.09 -15.40 -3.09
CA ILE A 213 -25.50 -15.58 -4.49
C ILE A 213 -24.27 -15.65 -5.39
N PRO A 214 -24.07 -16.73 -6.16
CA PRO A 214 -22.98 -16.80 -7.11
C PRO A 214 -23.19 -15.84 -8.28
N LEU A 215 -22.12 -15.18 -8.69
CA LEU A 215 -22.06 -14.24 -9.80
C LEU A 215 -21.17 -14.86 -10.89
N ASP A 216 -21.75 -15.71 -11.71
CA ASP A 216 -21.01 -16.46 -12.73
C ASP A 216 -20.91 -15.64 -14.02
N TRP A 217 -19.67 -15.39 -14.44
CA TRP A 217 -19.36 -14.61 -15.64
C TRP A 217 -19.77 -15.34 -16.92
N SER A 218 -20.32 -14.61 -17.85
CA SER A 218 -20.45 -15.03 -19.26
C SER A 218 -19.14 -14.70 -19.98
N VAL A 219 -18.32 -15.71 -20.28
CA VAL A 219 -16.98 -15.54 -20.86
C VAL A 219 -16.91 -16.21 -22.23
N GLY A 220 -16.69 -15.41 -23.27
CA GLY A 220 -16.41 -15.89 -24.62
C GLY A 220 -14.91 -16.05 -24.91
N ALA A 221 -14.59 -16.53 -26.10
CA ALA A 221 -13.20 -16.76 -26.53
C ALA A 221 -12.32 -15.50 -26.46
N ALA A 222 -12.86 -14.34 -26.79
CA ALA A 222 -12.14 -13.06 -26.70
C ALA A 222 -11.74 -12.72 -25.25
N THR A 223 -12.65 -12.93 -24.29
CA THR A 223 -12.38 -12.70 -22.87
C THR A 223 -11.35 -13.68 -22.32
N HIS A 224 -11.40 -14.96 -22.75
CA HIS A 224 -10.37 -15.94 -22.37
C HIS A 224 -9.00 -15.52 -22.88
N ALA A 225 -8.87 -15.11 -24.16
CA ALA A 225 -7.62 -14.62 -24.71
C ALA A 225 -7.11 -13.37 -23.99
N ALA A 226 -7.99 -12.45 -23.60
CA ALA A 226 -7.64 -11.28 -22.79
C ALA A 226 -7.11 -11.67 -21.41
N MET A 227 -7.76 -12.65 -20.72
CA MET A 227 -7.30 -13.15 -19.41
C MET A 227 -5.93 -13.83 -19.52
N ASP A 228 -5.66 -14.56 -20.58
CA ASP A 228 -4.34 -15.18 -20.81
C ASP A 228 -3.27 -14.11 -21.01
N SER A 229 -3.54 -13.13 -21.88
CA SER A 229 -2.63 -12.01 -22.12
C SER A 229 -2.38 -11.17 -20.85
N ALA A 230 -3.42 -10.91 -20.07
CA ALA A 230 -3.32 -10.21 -18.79
C ALA A 230 -2.48 -11.00 -17.77
N SER A 231 -2.66 -12.32 -17.73
CA SER A 231 -1.88 -13.21 -16.85
C SER A 231 -0.40 -13.22 -17.22
N ASP A 232 -0.07 -13.25 -18.51
CA ASP A 232 1.31 -13.21 -18.99
C ASP A 232 1.97 -11.86 -18.68
N ALA A 233 1.28 -10.76 -18.95
CA ALA A 233 1.77 -9.42 -18.64
C ALA A 233 1.96 -9.21 -17.13
N ALA A 234 1.01 -9.68 -16.31
CA ALA A 234 1.11 -9.62 -14.86
C ALA A 234 2.32 -10.42 -14.35
N LEU A 235 2.51 -11.64 -14.85
CA LEU A 235 3.63 -12.49 -14.46
C LEU A 235 4.97 -11.87 -14.83
N ALA A 236 5.09 -11.28 -16.01
CA ALA A 236 6.29 -10.56 -16.45
C ALA A 236 6.60 -9.38 -15.51
N LEU A 237 5.58 -8.59 -15.15
CA LEU A 237 5.74 -7.49 -14.20
C LEU A 237 6.14 -7.98 -12.81
N ILE A 238 5.47 -9.01 -12.27
CA ILE A 238 5.76 -9.61 -10.96
C ILE A 238 7.22 -10.10 -10.89
N ASN A 239 7.69 -10.75 -11.96
CA ASN A 239 9.07 -11.24 -12.06
C ASN A 239 10.10 -10.11 -12.13
N SER A 240 9.71 -8.92 -12.60
CA SER A 240 10.57 -7.73 -12.62
C SER A 240 10.67 -6.99 -11.29
N GLN A 241 9.93 -7.43 -10.26
CA GLN A 241 9.86 -6.73 -8.98
C GLN A 241 10.70 -7.42 -7.90
N ALA A 242 11.55 -6.65 -7.23
CA ALA A 242 12.24 -7.01 -5.99
C ALA A 242 11.49 -6.42 -4.78
N LEU A 243 11.42 -7.19 -3.71
CA LEU A 243 10.80 -6.79 -2.44
C LEU A 243 11.58 -7.39 -1.28
N ASN A 244 12.04 -6.51 -0.38
CA ASN A 244 12.70 -6.89 0.86
C ASN A 244 12.14 -6.15 2.06
N VAL A 245 12.36 -6.71 3.26
CA VAL A 245 11.96 -6.12 4.52
C VAL A 245 13.16 -6.09 5.47
N VAL A 246 13.44 -4.90 5.99
CA VAL A 246 14.52 -4.67 6.97
C VAL A 246 13.90 -4.28 8.31
N ARG A 247 14.37 -4.89 9.39
CA ARG A 247 14.08 -4.48 10.78
C ARG A 247 15.36 -4.12 11.50
N THR A 248 15.33 -3.01 12.23
CA THR A 248 16.46 -2.61 13.10
C THR A 248 16.35 -3.31 14.46
N PRO A 249 17.48 -3.48 15.20
CA PRO A 249 17.47 -4.07 16.52
C PRO A 249 17.05 -3.08 17.64
N TYR A 250 16.51 -1.93 17.29
CA TYR A 250 15.99 -0.91 18.19
C TYR A 250 14.84 -0.15 17.49
N GLY A 251 13.94 0.44 18.27
CA GLY A 251 12.78 1.14 17.75
C GLY A 251 12.56 2.53 18.34
N LYS A 252 11.31 2.95 18.31
CA LYS A 252 10.85 4.27 18.76
C LYS A 252 11.31 4.61 20.19
N ALA A 253 11.32 3.65 21.10
CA ALA A 253 11.71 3.87 22.48
C ALA A 253 13.15 4.42 22.58
N ALA A 254 14.11 3.80 21.90
CA ALA A 254 15.49 4.24 21.85
C ALA A 254 15.63 5.62 21.18
N VAL A 255 15.01 5.81 20.03
CA VAL A 255 15.09 7.07 19.26
C VAL A 255 14.55 8.26 20.06
N LYS A 256 13.44 8.05 20.79
CA LYS A 256 12.89 9.08 21.70
C LYS A 256 13.82 9.40 22.85
N ALA A 257 14.51 8.39 23.42
CA ALA A 257 15.51 8.61 24.46
C ALA A 257 16.71 9.45 23.98
N PHE A 258 17.02 9.43 22.68
CA PHE A 258 18.03 10.32 22.05
C PHE A 258 17.53 11.77 21.85
N GLY A 259 16.24 12.02 22.12
CA GLY A 259 15.61 13.33 21.91
C GLY A 259 15.35 13.65 20.43
N VAL A 260 15.13 12.61 19.60
CA VAL A 260 14.95 12.73 18.16
C VAL A 260 13.59 12.18 17.73
N SER A 261 13.01 12.74 16.66
CA SER A 261 11.78 12.21 16.04
C SER A 261 12.05 10.86 15.38
N PRO A 262 11.30 9.78 15.69
CA PRO A 262 11.44 8.50 14.98
C PRO A 262 11.22 8.58 13.49
N ASP A 263 10.32 9.44 13.04
CA ASP A 263 10.05 9.69 11.64
C ASP A 263 11.25 10.34 10.94
N GLY A 264 11.71 11.49 11.44
CA GLY A 264 12.91 12.14 10.90
C GLY A 264 14.17 11.29 11.01
N TRP A 265 14.28 10.46 12.05
CA TRP A 265 15.34 9.48 12.20
C TRP A 265 15.31 8.44 11.05
N SER A 266 14.15 7.87 10.77
CA SER A 266 13.99 6.90 9.69
C SER A 266 14.34 7.50 8.34
N GLN A 267 13.91 8.74 8.07
CA GLN A 267 14.28 9.45 6.85
C GLN A 267 15.80 9.67 6.74
N MET A 268 16.47 9.98 7.83
CA MET A 268 17.94 10.12 7.82
C MET A 268 18.66 8.77 7.60
N ILE A 269 18.15 7.66 8.12
CA ILE A 269 18.64 6.32 7.76
C ILE A 269 18.56 6.12 6.24
N ILE A 270 17.42 6.41 5.64
CA ILE A 270 17.19 6.25 4.19
C ILE A 270 18.17 7.13 3.39
N GLN A 271 18.36 8.40 3.77
CA GLN A 271 19.26 9.30 3.06
C GLN A 271 20.72 8.83 3.15
N LEU A 272 21.18 8.40 4.32
CA LEU A 272 22.54 7.90 4.52
C LEU A 272 22.80 6.61 3.74
N ALA A 273 21.87 5.66 3.82
CA ALA A 273 21.96 4.41 3.10
C ALA A 273 22.01 4.62 1.59
N TYR A 274 21.13 5.47 1.05
CA TYR A 274 21.11 5.77 -0.38
C TYR A 274 22.39 6.48 -0.85
N ALA A 275 22.91 7.43 -0.08
CA ALA A 275 24.16 8.09 -0.41
C ALA A 275 25.35 7.12 -0.45
N ARG A 276 25.39 6.14 0.46
CA ARG A 276 26.41 5.10 0.47
C ARG A 276 26.28 4.14 -0.72
N LEU A 277 25.05 3.72 -1.05
CA LEU A 277 24.79 2.93 -2.23
C LEU A 277 25.27 3.65 -3.48
N LEU A 278 24.89 4.93 -3.66
CA LEU A 278 25.35 5.73 -4.81
C LEU A 278 26.87 5.78 -4.91
N LYS A 279 27.54 6.00 -3.78
CA LYS A 279 29.01 6.01 -3.71
C LYS A 279 29.61 4.66 -4.11
N ALA A 280 29.08 3.56 -3.59
CA ALA A 280 29.55 2.21 -3.88
C ALA A 280 29.38 1.85 -5.36
N LYS A 281 28.30 2.30 -5.99
CA LYS A 281 28.03 2.08 -7.41
C LYS A 281 28.69 3.11 -8.33
N GLY A 282 29.34 4.15 -7.83
CA GLY A 282 29.84 5.27 -8.65
C GLY A 282 28.73 6.10 -9.28
N TRP A 283 27.51 6.05 -8.76
CA TRP A 283 26.36 6.77 -9.28
C TRP A 283 26.22 8.17 -8.68
N ARG A 284 25.54 9.04 -9.41
CA ARG A 284 25.15 10.38 -8.91
C ARG A 284 23.66 10.38 -8.61
N ARG A 285 23.27 11.15 -7.59
CA ARG A 285 21.85 11.41 -7.29
C ARG A 285 21.19 12.14 -8.48
N ASN A 286 20.22 11.50 -9.12
CA ASN A 286 19.53 11.99 -10.31
C ASN A 286 18.11 12.50 -10.05
N GLY A 287 17.63 12.44 -8.79
CA GLY A 287 16.29 12.86 -8.41
C GLY A 287 16.17 13.20 -6.93
N GLY A 288 14.94 13.42 -6.49
CA GLY A 288 14.59 13.77 -5.11
C GLY A 288 14.07 12.59 -4.29
N THR A 289 13.87 12.85 -3.00
CA THR A 289 13.14 11.97 -2.11
C THR A 289 11.78 12.58 -1.79
N TYR A 290 10.72 11.85 -2.14
CA TYR A 290 9.34 12.15 -1.77
C TYR A 290 8.99 11.45 -0.47
N GLU A 291 8.29 12.15 0.41
CA GLU A 291 7.56 11.56 1.52
C GLU A 291 6.13 12.13 1.55
N ALA A 292 5.15 11.29 1.85
CA ALA A 292 3.76 11.70 1.91
C ALA A 292 3.43 12.41 3.24
N ALA A 293 2.93 13.64 3.17
CA ALA A 293 2.33 14.34 4.30
C ALA A 293 0.80 14.29 4.19
N SER A 294 0.12 13.77 5.22
CA SER A 294 -1.34 13.80 5.26
C SER A 294 -1.86 15.23 5.47
N VAL A 295 -2.77 15.67 4.60
CA VAL A 295 -3.49 16.94 4.73
C VAL A 295 -4.97 16.75 5.15
N ARG A 296 -5.25 15.69 5.91
CA ARG A 296 -6.58 15.32 6.44
C ARG A 296 -7.26 16.39 7.31
N LYS A 297 -6.56 17.46 7.67
CA LYS A 297 -7.13 18.62 8.33
C LYS A 297 -8.10 19.40 7.43
N PHE A 298 -7.97 19.24 6.12
CA PHE A 298 -8.82 19.88 5.12
C PHE A 298 -9.91 18.89 4.68
N LEU A 299 -11.09 19.43 4.34
CA LEU A 299 -12.19 18.63 3.81
C LEU A 299 -11.74 17.87 2.55
N LYS A 300 -11.89 16.54 2.56
CA LYS A 300 -11.41 15.62 1.52
C LYS A 300 -9.90 15.75 1.22
N GLY A 301 -9.12 16.33 2.15
CA GLY A 301 -7.67 16.48 2.01
C GLY A 301 -6.98 15.12 1.94
N ARG A 302 -6.07 14.99 0.95
CA ARG A 302 -5.30 13.79 0.67
C ARG A 302 -3.88 13.94 1.20
N THR A 303 -2.92 14.22 0.32
CA THR A 303 -1.51 14.33 0.68
C THR A 303 -0.86 15.57 0.06
N GLU A 304 0.20 16.03 0.69
CA GLU A 304 1.21 16.94 0.14
C GLU A 304 2.57 16.24 0.16
N ALA A 305 3.53 16.72 -0.63
CA ALA A 305 4.88 16.20 -0.62
C ALA A 305 5.75 16.85 0.45
N ILE A 306 6.46 16.02 1.22
CA ILE A 306 7.61 16.46 2.01
C ILE A 306 8.85 16.20 1.15
N ARG A 307 9.61 17.24 0.85
CA ARG A 307 10.91 17.14 0.17
C ARG A 307 11.96 16.88 1.23
N VAL A 308 12.39 15.61 1.34
CA VAL A 308 13.27 15.18 2.44
C VAL A 308 14.70 15.70 2.26
N VAL A 309 15.18 15.74 1.01
CA VAL A 309 16.52 16.25 0.71
C VAL A 309 16.59 17.74 1.03
N SER A 310 17.55 18.12 1.87
CA SER A 310 17.83 19.49 2.28
C SER A 310 19.33 19.69 2.41
N GLU A 311 19.77 20.95 2.46
CA GLU A 311 21.18 21.27 2.75
C GLU A 311 21.64 20.66 4.09
N GLN A 312 20.76 20.64 5.10
CA GLN A 312 21.03 20.07 6.39
C GLN A 312 21.20 18.56 6.34
N SER A 313 20.32 17.86 5.58
CA SER A 313 20.48 16.41 5.40
C SER A 313 21.74 16.06 4.64
N ASP A 314 22.09 16.83 3.58
CA ASP A 314 23.32 16.61 2.81
C ASP A 314 24.59 16.88 3.64
N ARG A 315 24.62 17.95 4.46
CA ARG A 315 25.72 18.24 5.38
C ARG A 315 25.90 17.14 6.41
N TRP A 316 24.79 16.63 6.95
CA TRP A 316 24.86 15.52 7.90
C TRP A 316 25.37 14.25 7.25
N VAL A 317 24.82 13.83 6.10
CA VAL A 317 25.29 12.67 5.33
C VAL A 317 26.78 12.78 5.01
N ALA A 318 27.23 13.96 4.57
CA ALA A 318 28.66 14.22 4.31
C ALA A 318 29.50 13.99 5.57
N SER A 319 29.05 14.47 6.74
CA SER A 319 29.76 14.30 8.00
C SER A 319 29.89 12.84 8.46
N MET A 320 28.92 12.00 8.13
CA MET A 320 28.96 10.55 8.43
C MET A 320 30.03 9.82 7.61
N ASN A 321 30.38 10.36 6.44
CA ASN A 321 31.40 9.81 5.55
C ASN A 321 32.76 10.53 5.67
N ASP A 322 32.86 11.55 6.52
CA ASP A 322 34.09 12.31 6.78
C ASP A 322 34.82 11.71 8.02
N PRO A 323 36.03 11.12 7.87
CA PRO A 323 36.76 10.57 9.00
C PRO A 323 37.24 11.65 10.01
N GLN A 324 37.28 12.93 9.62
CA GLN A 324 37.66 14.04 10.47
C GLN A 324 36.52 14.59 11.33
N ALA A 325 35.26 14.22 11.01
CA ALA A 325 34.11 14.66 11.79
C ALA A 325 34.01 13.84 13.11
N ASP A 326 34.00 14.53 14.22
CA ASP A 326 33.80 13.90 15.53
C ASP A 326 32.32 13.56 15.80
N THR A 327 32.06 12.74 16.82
CA THR A 327 30.71 12.31 17.20
C THR A 327 29.83 13.50 17.57
N LYS A 328 30.33 14.52 18.24
CA LYS A 328 29.57 15.71 18.65
C LYS A 328 29.07 16.50 17.45
N LYS A 329 29.92 16.70 16.43
CA LYS A 329 29.57 17.35 15.17
C LYS A 329 28.52 16.53 14.43
N ARG A 330 28.68 15.21 14.30
CA ARG A 330 27.69 14.32 13.62
C ARG A 330 26.33 14.37 14.31
N VAL A 331 26.28 14.31 15.65
CA VAL A 331 25.02 14.40 16.41
C VAL A 331 24.36 15.77 16.24
N SER A 332 25.13 16.84 16.26
CA SER A 332 24.58 18.19 16.03
C SER A 332 23.95 18.33 14.64
N LEU A 333 24.66 17.91 13.59
CA LEU A 333 24.18 17.98 12.22
C LEU A 333 22.96 17.05 12.00
N LEU A 334 22.92 15.87 12.62
CA LEU A 334 21.76 15.00 12.59
C LEU A 334 20.52 15.67 13.18
N LYS A 335 20.68 16.29 14.37
CA LYS A 335 19.57 16.99 15.02
C LYS A 335 19.06 18.17 14.18
N ASP A 336 19.94 18.89 13.50
CA ASP A 336 19.57 19.98 12.60
C ASP A 336 18.82 19.44 11.35
N ALA A 337 19.28 18.33 10.76
CA ALA A 337 18.61 17.70 9.65
C ALA A 337 17.19 17.21 10.02
N VAL A 338 17.05 16.52 11.16
CA VAL A 338 15.75 16.08 11.66
C VAL A 338 14.83 17.24 12.01
N LYS A 339 15.35 18.32 12.59
CA LYS A 339 14.57 19.55 12.89
C LYS A 339 14.05 20.19 11.61
N THR A 340 14.89 20.29 10.58
CA THR A 340 14.51 20.82 9.25
C THR A 340 13.45 19.97 8.60
N HIS A 341 13.63 18.64 8.57
CA HIS A 341 12.62 17.70 8.08
C HIS A 341 11.28 17.87 8.80
N GLY A 342 11.28 17.90 10.14
CA GLY A 342 10.06 18.08 10.93
C GLY A 342 9.38 19.44 10.71
N ALA A 343 10.14 20.50 10.41
CA ALA A 343 9.58 21.82 10.05
C ALA A 343 8.86 21.75 8.70
N TYR A 344 9.48 21.10 7.69
CA TYR A 344 8.87 20.92 6.38
C TYR A 344 7.63 20.03 6.46
N ALA A 345 7.70 18.91 7.19
CA ALA A 345 6.58 18.01 7.39
C ALA A 345 5.36 18.72 8.01
N ARG A 346 5.57 19.59 9.00
CA ARG A 346 4.49 20.42 9.57
C ARG A 346 3.94 21.42 8.58
N ALA A 347 4.78 22.06 7.76
CA ALA A 347 4.34 22.99 6.73
C ALA A 347 3.50 22.26 5.68
N ALA A 348 3.98 21.12 5.17
CA ALA A 348 3.27 20.28 4.20
C ALA A 348 1.91 19.82 4.76
N GLY A 349 1.85 19.29 5.97
CA GLY A 349 0.60 18.85 6.63
C GLY A 349 -0.39 19.99 6.91
N ASN A 350 0.06 21.25 6.84
CA ASN A 350 -0.78 22.45 6.88
C ASN A 350 -1.09 23.02 5.48
N GLY A 351 -0.85 22.27 4.40
CA GLY A 351 -1.10 22.69 3.03
C GLY A 351 -0.17 23.80 2.53
N ARG A 352 1.01 23.94 3.15
CA ARG A 352 2.02 24.94 2.78
C ARG A 352 3.23 24.32 2.06
N GLY A 353 3.06 23.13 1.49
CA GLY A 353 4.01 22.54 0.56
C GLY A 353 3.92 23.20 -0.80
N VAL A 354 4.89 22.94 -1.66
CA VAL A 354 4.97 23.57 -2.99
C VAL A 354 4.45 22.66 -4.11
N ASP A 355 4.47 21.34 -3.90
CA ASP A 355 4.27 20.38 -4.98
C ASP A 355 2.83 20.35 -5.49
N ARG A 356 1.83 20.29 -4.59
CA ARG A 356 0.41 20.28 -4.99
C ARG A 356 -0.03 21.63 -5.53
N HIS A 357 0.53 22.72 -5.01
CA HIS A 357 0.29 24.06 -5.55
C HIS A 357 0.79 24.17 -7.00
N LEU A 358 2.03 23.78 -7.27
CA LEU A 358 2.60 23.79 -8.61
C LEU A 358 1.87 22.83 -9.57
N LEU A 359 1.47 21.66 -9.10
CA LEU A 359 0.63 20.73 -9.88
C LEU A 359 -0.69 21.39 -10.27
N GLY A 360 -1.37 22.02 -9.31
CA GLY A 360 -2.63 22.73 -9.56
C GLY A 360 -2.47 23.83 -10.59
N LEU A 361 -1.43 24.66 -10.48
CA LEU A 361 -1.14 25.72 -11.47
C LEU A 361 -0.88 25.12 -12.87
N LYS A 362 -0.12 24.03 -12.95
CA LYS A 362 0.15 23.33 -14.21
C LYS A 362 -1.14 22.81 -14.87
N MET A 363 -2.06 22.27 -14.06
CA MET A 363 -3.35 21.74 -14.56
C MET A 363 -4.33 22.82 -15.00
N LEU A 364 -4.11 24.08 -14.61
CA LEU A 364 -4.93 25.21 -15.04
C LEU A 364 -4.51 25.76 -16.42
N VAL A 365 -3.38 25.33 -16.97
CA VAL A 365 -2.96 25.69 -18.33
C VAL A 365 -3.93 25.01 -19.31
N LYS A 366 -4.61 25.82 -20.12
CA LYS A 366 -5.63 25.37 -21.05
C LYS A 366 -5.00 24.80 -22.33
N GLU A 367 -5.78 24.02 -23.04
CA GLU A 367 -5.40 23.55 -24.39
C GLU A 367 -5.18 24.76 -25.32
N GLY A 368 -4.05 24.76 -26.04
CA GLY A 368 -3.62 25.88 -26.89
C GLY A 368 -2.84 26.98 -26.18
N GLU A 369 -2.78 27.02 -24.86
CA GLU A 369 -1.93 27.96 -24.13
C GLU A 369 -0.48 27.45 -24.07
N GLN A 370 0.47 28.39 -24.15
CA GLN A 370 1.88 28.05 -23.98
C GLN A 370 2.17 27.62 -22.55
N MET A 371 2.73 26.42 -22.37
CA MET A 371 3.17 25.93 -21.06
C MET A 371 4.24 26.86 -20.48
N PRO A 372 4.07 27.43 -19.27
CA PRO A 372 5.08 28.27 -18.63
C PRO A 372 6.44 27.55 -18.53
N ALA A 373 7.52 28.27 -18.85
CA ALA A 373 8.88 27.73 -18.95
C ALA A 373 9.31 26.95 -17.69
N MET A 374 8.87 27.38 -16.52
CA MET A 374 9.13 26.68 -15.25
C MET A 374 8.72 25.19 -15.30
N PHE A 375 7.57 24.85 -15.89
CA PHE A 375 7.10 23.46 -15.93
C PHE A 375 7.81 22.59 -16.96
N THR A 376 8.55 23.21 -17.88
CA THR A 376 9.36 22.53 -18.90
C THR A 376 10.85 22.49 -18.53
N ASP A 377 11.27 23.24 -17.52
CA ASP A 377 12.65 23.35 -17.07
C ASP A 377 13.19 21.99 -16.61
N PRO A 378 14.38 21.55 -17.10
CA PRO A 378 14.98 20.27 -16.72
C PRO A 378 15.27 20.16 -15.21
N VAL A 379 15.60 21.26 -14.54
CA VAL A 379 15.86 21.28 -13.08
C VAL A 379 14.58 20.99 -12.31
N VAL A 380 13.46 21.60 -12.71
CA VAL A 380 12.15 21.36 -12.09
C VAL A 380 11.71 19.91 -12.33
N LYS A 381 11.85 19.38 -13.55
CA LYS A 381 11.56 17.98 -13.85
C LYS A 381 12.41 17.03 -12.98
N ARG A 382 13.73 17.28 -12.90
CA ARG A 382 14.63 16.49 -12.06
C ARG A 382 14.26 16.58 -10.57
N SER A 383 13.86 17.75 -10.08
CA SER A 383 13.50 17.96 -8.68
C SER A 383 12.23 17.18 -8.27
N ALA A 384 11.36 16.86 -9.23
CA ALA A 384 10.16 16.06 -9.06
C ALA A 384 10.31 14.60 -9.55
N TYR A 385 11.51 14.18 -9.89
CA TYR A 385 11.83 12.80 -10.22
C TYR A 385 12.15 12.05 -8.92
N TRP A 386 11.18 11.28 -8.44
CA TRP A 386 11.21 10.67 -7.11
C TRP A 386 11.91 9.32 -7.12
N VAL A 387 13.25 9.34 -7.14
CA VAL A 387 14.07 8.13 -7.05
C VAL A 387 13.91 7.38 -5.73
N LEU A 388 13.55 8.10 -4.67
CA LEU A 388 13.10 7.53 -3.41
C LEU A 388 11.66 8.01 -3.17
N SER A 389 10.71 7.10 -3.31
CA SER A 389 9.32 7.33 -2.91
C SER A 389 9.10 6.72 -1.53
N THR A 390 8.89 7.55 -0.52
CA THR A 390 8.80 7.11 0.86
C THR A 390 7.46 7.49 1.51
N SER A 391 7.04 6.72 2.50
CA SER A 391 5.89 7.05 3.33
C SER A 391 5.95 6.32 4.67
N ALA A 392 5.47 6.98 5.71
CA ALA A 392 5.27 6.39 7.02
C ALA A 392 3.77 6.16 7.27
N ILE A 393 3.43 5.03 7.88
CA ILE A 393 2.16 4.87 8.58
C ILE A 393 2.43 4.59 10.05
N TYR A 394 1.46 4.98 10.89
CA TYR A 394 1.42 4.56 12.27
C TYR A 394 0.41 3.43 12.40
N THR A 395 0.88 2.29 12.88
CA THR A 395 0.06 1.11 13.17
C THR A 395 0.74 0.30 14.27
N LYS A 396 -0.04 -0.45 15.04
CA LYS A 396 0.46 -1.38 16.05
C LYS A 396 0.43 -2.84 15.60
N ASN A 397 -0.31 -3.14 14.54
CA ASN A 397 -0.61 -4.52 14.14
C ASN A 397 -0.13 -4.89 12.75
N PHE A 398 0.20 -3.91 11.87
CA PHE A 398 0.61 -4.24 10.52
C PHE A 398 1.99 -4.89 10.48
N GLY A 399 2.09 -5.92 9.64
CA GLY A 399 3.35 -6.40 9.09
C GLY A 399 3.91 -5.40 8.07
N PRO A 400 4.62 -5.89 7.02
CA PRO A 400 5.06 -5.02 5.94
C PRO A 400 3.87 -4.41 5.22
N TYR A 401 4.02 -3.15 4.87
CA TYR A 401 3.18 -2.50 3.87
C TYR A 401 4.07 -1.83 2.83
N GLY A 402 3.53 -1.55 1.67
CA GLY A 402 4.32 -0.91 0.61
C GLY A 402 3.57 -0.78 -0.70
N TRP A 403 4.31 -0.38 -1.70
CA TRP A 403 3.91 -0.19 -3.08
C TRP A 403 5.11 -0.50 -3.98
N GLY A 404 4.93 -0.54 -5.30
CA GLY A 404 6.01 -0.67 -6.27
C GLY A 404 6.86 0.61 -6.37
N GLU A 405 7.95 0.57 -7.12
CA GLU A 405 8.74 1.76 -7.45
C GLU A 405 7.92 2.80 -8.23
N VAL A 406 8.23 4.08 -8.04
CA VAL A 406 7.57 5.18 -8.78
C VAL A 406 8.28 5.47 -10.09
N VAL A 407 9.58 5.26 -10.14
CA VAL A 407 10.42 5.39 -11.34
C VAL A 407 11.29 4.14 -11.49
N PRO A 408 11.60 3.70 -12.73
CA PRO A 408 12.29 2.42 -12.96
C PRO A 408 13.66 2.29 -12.30
N ASP A 409 14.38 3.39 -12.13
CA ASP A 409 15.70 3.50 -11.51
C ASP A 409 15.62 4.01 -10.04
N GLY A 410 14.51 3.76 -9.38
CA GLY A 410 14.25 4.18 -8.02
C GLY A 410 13.81 3.06 -7.07
N PHE A 411 13.50 3.46 -5.84
CA PHE A 411 13.02 2.58 -4.78
C PHE A 411 11.74 3.12 -4.16
N GLY A 412 10.79 2.23 -3.89
CA GLY A 412 9.71 2.46 -2.96
C GLY A 412 10.17 2.06 -1.55
N VAL A 413 10.06 2.96 -0.58
CA VAL A 413 10.47 2.69 0.80
C VAL A 413 9.33 3.03 1.75
N ALA A 414 8.54 2.04 2.08
CA ALA A 414 7.52 2.15 3.11
C ALA A 414 8.13 1.86 4.49
N TYR A 415 7.80 2.64 5.51
CA TYR A 415 8.35 2.37 6.83
C TYR A 415 7.35 2.57 7.96
N VAL A 416 7.56 1.81 9.03
CA VAL A 416 6.82 1.91 10.29
C VAL A 416 7.82 2.25 11.40
N ALA A 417 7.68 3.44 11.96
CA ALA A 417 8.53 3.95 13.05
C ALA A 417 7.78 3.99 14.40
N GLY A 418 6.66 3.28 14.50
CA GLY A 418 5.79 3.26 15.66
C GLY A 418 6.07 2.18 16.69
N PHE A 419 6.83 1.14 16.34
CA PHE A 419 7.17 0.05 17.26
C PHE A 419 8.27 0.46 18.23
N ASP A 420 8.17 0.01 19.49
CA ASP A 420 9.12 0.38 20.53
C ASP A 420 10.48 -0.31 20.36
N ASP A 421 10.50 -1.54 19.82
CA ASP A 421 11.66 -2.41 19.78
C ASP A 421 12.38 -2.45 18.41
N PHE A 422 11.72 -2.03 17.33
CA PHE A 422 12.30 -2.00 15.98
C PHE A 422 11.69 -0.91 15.11
N LEU A 423 12.45 -0.46 14.11
CA LEU A 423 11.93 0.25 12.94
C LEU A 423 11.83 -0.76 11.80
N GLN A 424 10.79 -0.67 10.99
CA GLN A 424 10.62 -1.57 9.85
C GLN A 424 10.62 -0.78 8.55
N PHE A 425 11.39 -1.25 7.59
CA PHE A 425 11.43 -0.70 6.22
C PHE A 425 11.06 -1.81 5.25
N THR A 426 10.16 -1.52 4.32
CA THR A 426 9.84 -2.38 3.19
C THR A 426 10.37 -1.70 1.95
N VAL A 427 11.24 -2.36 1.22
CA VAL A 427 11.95 -1.81 0.06
C VAL A 427 11.51 -2.55 -1.19
N THR A 428 10.99 -1.81 -2.15
CA THR A 428 10.61 -2.32 -3.48
C THR A 428 11.42 -1.62 -4.56
N SER A 429 11.71 -2.33 -5.63
CA SER A 429 12.39 -1.79 -6.82
C SER A 429 12.21 -2.74 -8.01
N ARG A 430 12.69 -2.35 -9.17
CA ARG A 430 12.97 -3.31 -10.24
C ARG A 430 14.09 -4.27 -9.84
N THR A 431 14.10 -5.48 -10.41
CA THR A 431 15.16 -6.49 -10.17
C THR A 431 16.53 -6.06 -10.66
N GLU A 432 16.59 -5.13 -11.61
CA GLU A 432 17.84 -4.53 -12.11
C GLU A 432 18.47 -3.56 -11.10
N MET A 433 17.71 -3.11 -10.11
CA MET A 433 18.20 -2.23 -9.07
C MET A 433 18.81 -3.05 -7.91
N PRO A 434 19.86 -2.56 -7.26
CA PRO A 434 20.56 -3.26 -6.18
C PRO A 434 19.73 -3.21 -4.87
N ASN A 435 18.59 -3.89 -4.85
CA ASN A 435 17.66 -3.87 -3.72
C ASN A 435 18.28 -4.44 -2.44
N ASP A 436 18.97 -5.59 -2.56
CA ASP A 436 19.61 -6.26 -1.41
C ASP A 436 20.71 -5.38 -0.81
N GLU A 437 21.56 -4.79 -1.65
CA GLU A 437 22.62 -3.89 -1.22
C GLU A 437 22.06 -2.63 -0.54
N PHE A 438 20.95 -2.10 -1.04
CA PHE A 438 20.29 -0.97 -0.39
C PHE A 438 19.73 -1.36 0.98
N CYS A 439 19.17 -2.55 1.13
CA CYS A 439 18.71 -3.09 2.40
C CYS A 439 19.87 -3.28 3.41
N GLU A 440 21.02 -3.76 2.94
CA GLU A 440 22.23 -3.85 3.79
C GLU A 440 22.70 -2.46 4.25
N GLU A 441 22.71 -1.47 3.35
CA GLU A 441 23.08 -0.11 3.71
C GLU A 441 22.09 0.54 4.68
N LEU A 442 20.78 0.22 4.59
CA LEU A 442 19.79 0.65 5.59
C LEU A 442 20.12 0.10 6.98
N GLN A 443 20.50 -1.18 7.09
CA GLN A 443 20.93 -1.78 8.37
C GLN A 443 22.21 -1.14 8.90
N ARG A 444 23.22 -0.94 8.05
CA ARG A 444 24.48 -0.29 8.41
C ARG A 444 24.25 1.16 8.86
N ALA A 445 23.48 1.93 8.09
CA ALA A 445 23.16 3.31 8.43
C ALA A 445 22.41 3.40 9.77
N ALA A 446 21.44 2.52 10.00
CA ALA A 446 20.71 2.46 11.25
C ALA A 446 21.63 2.17 12.44
N LYS A 447 22.55 1.21 12.29
CA LYS A 447 23.53 0.88 13.32
C LYS A 447 24.47 2.05 13.61
N ASP A 448 25.06 2.64 12.58
CA ASP A 448 26.01 3.75 12.75
C ASP A 448 25.37 4.97 13.40
N MET A 449 24.11 5.26 13.07
CA MET A 449 23.35 6.32 13.72
C MET A 449 23.09 6.02 15.20
N TYR A 450 22.74 4.78 15.52
CA TYR A 450 22.55 4.35 16.91
C TYR A 450 23.84 4.49 17.73
N ASP A 451 24.96 4.10 17.15
CA ASP A 451 26.28 4.14 17.80
C ASP A 451 26.74 5.58 18.16
N LEU A 452 26.25 6.61 17.45
CA LEU A 452 26.48 8.02 17.83
C LEU A 452 25.96 8.37 19.23
N PHE A 453 24.97 7.59 19.73
CA PHE A 453 24.37 7.81 21.05
C PHE A 453 24.75 6.74 22.09
N ALA A 454 25.76 5.91 21.80
CA ALA A 454 26.17 4.79 22.66
C ALA A 454 26.45 5.21 24.12
N ASP A 455 27.08 6.37 24.34
CA ASP A 455 27.35 6.89 25.67
C ASP A 455 26.10 7.30 26.44
N GLN A 456 25.08 7.80 25.75
CA GLN A 456 23.77 8.12 26.35
C GLN A 456 23.04 6.84 26.76
N VAL A 457 23.11 5.80 25.92
CA VAL A 457 22.51 4.49 26.23
C VAL A 457 23.16 3.84 27.45
N ARG A 458 24.50 3.93 27.58
CA ARG A 458 25.22 3.40 28.73
C ARG A 458 24.81 4.10 30.02
N LYS A 459 24.71 5.43 30.00
CA LYS A 459 24.30 6.24 31.17
C LYS A 459 22.85 6.01 31.59
N ALA A 460 21.97 5.67 30.67
CA ALA A 460 20.57 5.38 30.97
C ALA A 460 20.32 3.97 31.54
N LYS A 461 21.34 3.09 31.47
CA LYS A 461 21.30 1.72 32.02
C LYS A 461 21.98 1.61 33.40
N LEU A 462 22.64 2.66 33.86
CA LEU A 462 23.21 2.82 35.21
C LEU A 462 22.25 3.62 36.10
#